data_af1e15534a1a2a4cbe69b92028ea537c
#
_entry.id   af1e15534a1a2a4cbe69b92028ea537c
#
_cell.length_a   1.000
_cell.length_b   1.000
_cell.length_c   1.000
_cell.angle_alpha   90.00
_cell.angle_beta   90.00
_cell.angle_gamma   90.00
#
_symmetry.space_group_name_H-M   'P 1'
#
loop_
_entity.id
_entity.type
_entity.pdbx_description
1 polymer ?
#
loop_
_entity_poly.entity_id
_entity_poly.type
_entity_poly.pdbx_seq_one_letter_code
_entity_poly.pdbx_strand_id
1 'polypeptide(L)'
;MNIQQLQYIVAVDEHRHFQKAADACFITPATLSMMIKKLEQELNLIIFDRSKHPISPTDLGIPIIEKAKTILYHIKDLEHSAQYSTEEIAGEVRIAIIPTLAPYLSYLFLPSLLKKYPKLKIKLYEWNTEQITDALKHNRLDIGIAATPLHISEITETPIFYEKLVAYTEEISSTLPKTY
;
A
#
# COMPACT_ATOMS: atom_id res chain seq x y z
N MET A 1 8.37 2.22 23.94
CA MET A 1 7.86 1.78 22.62
C MET A 1 8.91 0.92 21.92
N ASN A 2 8.52 -0.20 21.28
CA ASN A 2 9.40 -1.10 20.54
C ASN A 2 8.72 -1.62 19.25
N ILE A 3 9.49 -2.26 18.36
CA ILE A 3 9.03 -2.76 17.07
C ILE A 3 7.90 -3.79 17.22
N GLN A 4 7.99 -4.68 18.20
CA GLN A 4 6.96 -5.70 18.43
C GLN A 4 5.61 -5.08 18.78
N GLN A 5 5.59 -4.00 19.55
CA GLN A 5 4.34 -3.29 19.87
C GLN A 5 3.72 -2.67 18.62
N LEU A 6 4.53 -2.19 17.66
CA LEU A 6 4.04 -1.71 16.36
C LEU A 6 3.45 -2.85 15.52
N GLN A 7 4.10 -4.02 15.51
CA GLN A 7 3.58 -5.22 14.83
C GLN A 7 2.23 -5.63 15.44
N TYR A 8 2.08 -5.57 16.76
CA TYR A 8 0.85 -5.97 17.43
C TYR A 8 -0.32 -5.05 17.13
N ILE A 9 -0.13 -3.72 17.09
CA ILE A 9 -1.23 -2.81 16.72
C ILE A 9 -1.63 -2.98 15.25
N VAL A 10 -0.68 -3.22 14.35
CA VAL A 10 -0.98 -3.51 12.94
C VAL A 10 -1.75 -4.82 12.80
N ALA A 11 -1.34 -5.88 13.49
CA ALA A 11 -2.05 -7.17 13.46
C ALA A 11 -3.50 -7.06 14.01
N VAL A 12 -3.73 -6.28 15.07
CA VAL A 12 -5.10 -6.05 15.57
C VAL A 12 -5.93 -5.23 14.58
N ASP A 13 -5.35 -4.26 13.91
CA ASP A 13 -6.03 -3.49 12.87
C ASP A 13 -6.44 -4.36 11.67
N GLU A 14 -5.57 -5.27 11.22
CA GLU A 14 -5.83 -6.18 10.11
C GLU A 14 -6.92 -7.22 10.44
N HIS A 15 -6.81 -7.84 11.60
CA HIS A 15 -7.70 -8.94 11.99
C HIS A 15 -8.99 -8.49 12.69
N ARG A 16 -9.04 -7.26 13.18
CA ARG A 16 -10.16 -6.69 13.96
C ARG A 16 -10.61 -7.57 15.13
N HIS A 17 -9.71 -8.44 15.61
CA HIS A 17 -9.99 -9.44 16.64
C HIS A 17 -8.70 -9.82 17.39
N PHE A 18 -8.66 -9.62 18.71
CA PHE A 18 -7.45 -9.86 19.53
C PHE A 18 -6.94 -11.30 19.46
N GLN A 19 -7.83 -12.30 19.49
CA GLN A 19 -7.41 -13.71 19.40
C GLN A 19 -6.72 -13.99 18.06
N LYS A 20 -7.35 -13.63 16.92
CA LYS A 20 -6.78 -13.85 15.59
C LYS A 20 -5.45 -13.11 15.41
N ALA A 21 -5.36 -11.89 15.91
CA ALA A 21 -4.12 -11.10 15.86
C ALA A 21 -3.00 -11.73 16.71
N ALA A 22 -3.33 -12.27 17.89
CA ALA A 22 -2.37 -12.96 18.74
C ALA A 22 -1.86 -14.25 18.09
N ASP A 23 -2.76 -15.03 17.48
CA ASP A 23 -2.41 -16.24 16.74
C ASP A 23 -1.46 -15.91 15.57
N ALA A 24 -1.74 -14.83 14.82
CA ALA A 24 -0.90 -14.35 13.72
C ALA A 24 0.49 -13.88 14.20
N CYS A 25 0.58 -13.37 15.45
CA CYS A 25 1.83 -12.95 16.07
C CYS A 25 2.53 -14.06 16.88
N PHE A 26 1.98 -15.28 16.92
CA PHE A 26 2.51 -16.43 17.68
C PHE A 26 2.65 -16.15 19.18
N ILE A 27 1.70 -15.43 19.79
CA ILE A 27 1.65 -15.09 21.21
C ILE A 27 0.24 -15.33 21.78
N THR A 28 0.12 -15.22 23.13
CA THR A 28 -1.19 -15.30 23.77
C THR A 28 -1.96 -13.98 23.64
N PRO A 29 -3.31 -14.00 23.61
CA PRO A 29 -4.13 -12.79 23.60
C PRO A 29 -3.90 -11.89 24.81
N ALA A 30 -3.59 -12.50 25.96
CA ALA A 30 -3.26 -11.76 27.18
C ALA A 30 -1.97 -10.95 27.02
N THR A 31 -0.93 -11.56 26.45
CA THR A 31 0.34 -10.88 26.13
C THR A 31 0.13 -9.76 25.11
N LEU A 32 -0.58 -10.04 24.01
CA LEU A 32 -0.90 -9.03 23.00
C LEU A 32 -1.60 -7.82 23.63
N SER A 33 -2.67 -8.08 24.38
CA SER A 33 -3.48 -7.03 25.04
C SER A 33 -2.65 -6.19 26.03
N MET A 34 -1.80 -6.84 26.82
CA MET A 34 -0.91 -6.17 27.77
C MET A 34 0.11 -5.26 27.05
N MET A 35 0.72 -5.75 25.97
CA MET A 35 1.73 -4.99 25.22
C MET A 35 1.11 -3.78 24.50
N ILE A 36 -0.10 -3.91 23.96
CA ILE A 36 -0.83 -2.79 23.36
C ILE A 36 -1.22 -1.79 24.45
N LYS A 37 -1.75 -2.26 25.59
CA LYS A 37 -2.09 -1.36 26.70
C LYS A 37 -0.87 -0.57 27.20
N LYS A 38 0.30 -1.20 27.26
CA LYS A 38 1.55 -0.53 27.62
C LYS A 38 1.91 0.55 26.61
N LEU A 39 1.75 0.29 25.31
CA LEU A 39 1.98 1.28 24.26
C LEU A 39 0.97 2.45 24.36
N GLU A 40 -0.32 2.17 24.56
CA GLU A 40 -1.36 3.18 24.78
C GLU A 40 -1.04 4.09 25.98
N GLN A 41 -0.52 3.51 27.07
CA GLN A 41 -0.07 4.27 28.24
C GLN A 41 1.16 5.13 27.93
N GLU A 42 2.17 4.59 27.24
CA GLU A 42 3.37 5.35 26.85
C GLU A 42 3.04 6.53 25.92
N LEU A 43 2.06 6.36 25.02
CA LEU A 43 1.61 7.40 24.09
C LEU A 43 0.53 8.31 24.68
N ASN A 44 0.02 7.97 25.89
CA ASN A 44 -1.09 8.66 26.57
C ASN A 44 -2.34 8.82 25.67
N LEU A 45 -2.67 7.77 24.91
CA LEU A 45 -3.88 7.70 24.07
C LEU A 45 -4.40 6.26 23.94
N ILE A 46 -5.67 6.11 23.61
CA ILE A 46 -6.29 4.81 23.32
C ILE A 46 -6.25 4.59 21.82
N ILE A 47 -5.65 3.48 21.38
CA ILE A 47 -5.53 3.11 19.98
C ILE A 47 -6.77 2.38 19.49
N PHE A 48 -7.33 1.47 20.30
CA PHE A 48 -8.47 0.65 19.93
C PHE A 48 -9.66 0.81 20.87
N ASP A 49 -10.84 0.98 20.30
CA ASP A 49 -12.10 0.88 21.00
C ASP A 49 -12.46 -0.61 21.18
N ARG A 50 -12.28 -1.10 22.42
CA ARG A 50 -12.49 -2.51 22.79
C ARG A 50 -13.95 -2.83 23.10
N SER A 51 -14.83 -1.81 23.17
CA SER A 51 -16.26 -2.00 23.39
C SER A 51 -16.99 -2.43 22.12
N LYS A 52 -16.40 -2.18 20.97
CA LYS A 52 -16.97 -2.51 19.65
C LYS A 52 -16.61 -3.94 19.21
N HIS A 53 -17.53 -4.58 18.52
CA HIS A 53 -17.33 -5.86 17.86
C HIS A 53 -17.84 -5.76 16.40
N PRO A 54 -16.95 -5.84 15.38
CA PRO A 54 -15.50 -6.05 15.46
C PRO A 54 -14.78 -4.85 16.09
N ILE A 55 -13.61 -5.11 16.70
CA ILE A 55 -12.75 -4.09 17.28
C ILE A 55 -12.35 -3.07 16.22
N SER A 56 -12.44 -1.80 16.56
CA SER A 56 -12.09 -0.70 15.65
C SER A 56 -11.04 0.22 16.27
N PRO A 57 -10.15 0.81 15.45
CA PRO A 57 -9.29 1.88 15.94
C PRO A 57 -10.11 3.11 16.30
N THR A 58 -9.60 3.88 17.26
CA THR A 58 -10.12 5.22 17.57
C THR A 58 -9.64 6.23 16.52
N ASP A 59 -10.25 7.41 16.46
CA ASP A 59 -9.81 8.49 15.57
C ASP A 59 -8.35 8.90 15.83
N LEU A 60 -7.91 8.86 17.10
CA LEU A 60 -6.52 9.08 17.48
C LEU A 60 -5.62 7.87 17.18
N GLY A 61 -6.17 6.67 17.16
CA GLY A 61 -5.45 5.43 16.87
C GLY A 61 -5.11 5.26 15.40
N ILE A 62 -5.99 5.70 14.48
CA ILE A 62 -5.80 5.57 13.03
C ILE A 62 -4.44 6.12 12.58
N PRO A 63 -4.06 7.38 12.85
CA PRO A 63 -2.78 7.91 12.41
C PRO A 63 -1.57 7.21 13.04
N ILE A 64 -1.72 6.67 14.25
CA ILE A 64 -0.65 5.89 14.92
C ILE A 64 -0.43 4.56 14.19
N ILE A 65 -1.52 3.87 13.84
CA ILE A 65 -1.45 2.60 13.09
C ILE A 65 -0.82 2.81 11.71
N GLU A 66 -1.21 3.86 10.99
CA GLU A 66 -0.62 4.17 9.67
C GLU A 66 0.88 4.49 9.77
N LYS A 67 1.29 5.26 10.78
CA LYS A 67 2.72 5.48 11.04
C LYS A 67 3.46 4.19 11.42
N ALA A 68 2.83 3.31 12.19
CA ALA A 68 3.40 2.01 12.53
C ALA A 68 3.61 1.14 11.29
N LYS A 69 2.65 1.09 10.36
CA LYS A 69 2.79 0.40 9.07
C LYS A 69 3.97 0.94 8.27
N THR A 70 4.12 2.26 8.20
CA THR A 70 5.24 2.93 7.52
C THR A 70 6.59 2.56 8.16
N ILE A 71 6.69 2.58 9.48
CA ILE A 71 7.92 2.21 10.19
C ILE A 71 8.28 0.74 9.93
N LEU A 72 7.30 -0.16 10.03
CA LEU A 72 7.52 -1.59 9.78
C LEU A 72 7.93 -1.86 8.32
N TYR A 73 7.41 -1.09 7.37
CA TYR A 73 7.86 -1.13 5.99
C TYR A 73 9.33 -0.74 5.86
N HIS A 74 9.77 0.37 6.45
CA HIS A 74 11.18 0.79 6.41
C HIS A 74 12.13 -0.18 7.12
N ILE A 75 11.67 -0.86 8.17
CA ILE A 75 12.47 -1.93 8.81
C ILE A 75 12.68 -3.09 7.83
N LYS A 76 11.63 -3.53 7.14
CA LYS A 76 11.76 -4.56 6.11
C LYS A 76 12.66 -4.12 4.96
N ASP A 77 12.55 -2.88 4.53
CA ASP A 77 13.42 -2.30 3.50
C ASP A 77 14.89 -2.29 3.92
N LEU A 78 15.16 -1.94 5.19
CA LEU A 78 16.51 -2.02 5.75
C LEU A 78 17.05 -3.47 5.76
N GLU A 79 16.24 -4.44 6.18
CA GLU A 79 16.60 -5.86 6.15
C GLU A 79 16.88 -6.34 4.72
N HIS A 80 16.06 -5.93 3.76
CA HIS A 80 16.28 -6.21 2.35
C HIS A 80 17.58 -5.56 1.84
N SER A 81 17.82 -4.28 2.16
CA SER A 81 19.04 -3.57 1.74
C SER A 81 20.32 -4.25 2.23
N ALA A 82 20.29 -4.84 3.42
CA ALA A 82 21.42 -5.61 3.95
C ALA A 82 21.68 -6.93 3.20
N GLN A 83 20.68 -7.46 2.50
CA GLN A 83 20.78 -8.70 1.73
C GLN A 83 21.26 -8.48 0.27
N TYR A 84 21.28 -7.23 -0.22
CA TYR A 84 21.67 -6.88 -1.59
C TYR A 84 23.20 -6.94 -1.87
N SER A 85 23.95 -7.76 -1.15
CA SER A 85 25.34 -8.07 -1.52
C SER A 85 25.44 -9.11 -2.64
N THR A 86 24.34 -9.61 -3.19
CA THR A 86 24.30 -10.56 -4.30
C THR A 86 23.56 -9.99 -5.51
N GLU A 87 24.08 -10.23 -6.72
CA GLU A 87 23.61 -9.73 -8.03
C GLU A 87 22.16 -10.07 -8.42
N GLU A 88 21.38 -10.70 -7.55
CA GLU A 88 20.03 -11.16 -7.86
C GLU A 88 18.96 -10.26 -7.22
N ILE A 89 18.15 -9.62 -8.07
CA ILE A 89 16.96 -8.85 -7.64
C ILE A 89 15.92 -9.83 -7.11
N ALA A 90 15.63 -9.73 -5.81
CA ALA A 90 14.66 -10.54 -5.09
C ALA A 90 13.81 -9.62 -4.17
N GLY A 91 12.67 -10.13 -3.69
CA GLY A 91 11.81 -9.38 -2.77
C GLY A 91 10.38 -9.28 -3.27
N GLU A 92 9.58 -8.41 -2.64
CA GLU A 92 8.18 -8.19 -2.99
C GLU A 92 8.01 -6.75 -3.49
N VAL A 93 7.33 -6.59 -4.63
CA VAL A 93 6.95 -5.28 -5.19
C VAL A 93 5.43 -5.22 -5.31
N ARG A 94 4.86 -4.16 -4.77
CA ARG A 94 3.42 -3.88 -4.80
C ARG A 94 3.15 -2.86 -5.90
N ILE A 95 2.41 -3.28 -6.92
CA ILE A 95 2.07 -2.46 -8.08
C ILE A 95 0.55 -2.29 -8.12
N ALA A 96 0.06 -1.07 -8.29
CA ALA A 96 -1.34 -0.84 -8.61
C ALA A 96 -1.48 -0.17 -9.97
N ILE A 97 -2.50 -0.59 -10.71
CA ILE A 97 -2.82 -0.07 -12.04
C ILE A 97 -4.28 0.39 -12.03
N ILE A 98 -4.58 1.51 -12.68
CA ILE A 98 -5.99 1.94 -12.81
C ILE A 98 -6.77 0.95 -13.69
N PRO A 99 -8.09 0.76 -13.42
CA PRO A 99 -8.92 -0.24 -14.11
C PRO A 99 -8.93 -0.10 -15.63
N THR A 100 -8.81 1.11 -16.14
CA THR A 100 -8.79 1.37 -17.60
C THR A 100 -7.54 0.87 -18.29
N LEU A 101 -6.41 0.74 -17.58
CA LEU A 101 -5.13 0.28 -18.12
C LEU A 101 -4.82 -1.19 -17.77
N ALA A 102 -5.30 -1.68 -16.64
CA ALA A 102 -4.95 -2.99 -16.12
C ALA A 102 -5.16 -4.13 -17.13
N PRO A 103 -6.30 -4.24 -17.83
CA PRO A 103 -6.55 -5.32 -18.80
C PRO A 103 -5.59 -5.33 -20.00
N TYR A 104 -5.04 -4.19 -20.35
CA TYR A 104 -4.19 -4.04 -21.53
C TYR A 104 -2.71 -4.05 -21.21
N LEU A 105 -2.32 -3.45 -20.08
CA LEU A 105 -0.92 -3.23 -19.78
C LEU A 105 -0.29 -4.39 -19.00
N SER A 106 -1.02 -5.02 -18.07
CA SER A 106 -0.45 -6.02 -17.16
C SER A 106 0.18 -7.21 -17.89
N TYR A 107 -0.47 -7.75 -18.91
CA TYR A 107 0.07 -8.91 -19.64
C TYR A 107 1.24 -8.57 -20.57
N LEU A 108 1.45 -7.30 -20.90
CA LEU A 108 2.56 -6.88 -21.74
C LEU A 108 3.91 -6.95 -21.02
N PHE A 109 3.94 -6.63 -19.73
CA PHE A 109 5.21 -6.56 -18.99
C PHE A 109 5.40 -7.66 -17.94
N LEU A 110 4.33 -8.14 -17.29
CA LEU A 110 4.45 -9.10 -16.20
C LEU A 110 5.15 -10.41 -16.58
N PRO A 111 4.83 -11.07 -17.70
CA PRO A 111 5.50 -12.31 -18.06
C PRO A 111 7.00 -12.15 -18.27
N SER A 112 7.40 -11.06 -18.93
CA SER A 112 8.82 -10.75 -19.17
C SER A 112 9.55 -10.39 -17.88
N LEU A 113 8.89 -9.64 -17.00
CA LEU A 113 9.45 -9.24 -15.72
C LEU A 113 9.69 -10.46 -14.80
N LEU A 114 8.70 -11.33 -14.66
CA LEU A 114 8.79 -12.55 -13.86
C LEU A 114 9.82 -13.54 -14.42
N LYS A 115 9.95 -13.63 -15.75
CA LYS A 115 10.99 -14.45 -16.39
C LYS A 115 12.39 -13.90 -16.13
N LYS A 116 12.55 -12.57 -16.17
CA LYS A 116 13.84 -11.90 -15.97
C LYS A 116 14.28 -11.92 -14.50
N TYR A 117 13.32 -11.84 -13.58
CA TYR A 117 13.57 -11.76 -12.13
C TYR A 117 12.74 -12.82 -11.37
N PRO A 118 13.12 -14.09 -11.43
CA PRO A 118 12.32 -15.21 -10.91
C PRO A 118 12.16 -15.19 -9.38
N LYS A 119 13.01 -14.47 -8.67
CA LYS A 119 12.93 -14.31 -7.20
C LYS A 119 12.10 -13.11 -6.78
N LEU A 120 11.60 -12.31 -7.74
CA LEU A 120 10.75 -11.16 -7.47
C LEU A 120 9.29 -11.63 -7.30
N LYS A 121 8.67 -11.27 -6.18
CA LYS A 121 7.24 -11.48 -5.92
C LYS A 121 6.50 -10.20 -6.26
N ILE A 122 5.54 -10.27 -7.18
CA ILE A 122 4.74 -9.10 -7.56
C ILE A 122 3.35 -9.26 -6.97
N LYS A 123 2.90 -8.25 -6.21
CA LYS A 123 1.51 -8.06 -5.83
C LYS A 123 0.91 -7.02 -6.74
N LEU A 124 -0.04 -7.43 -7.57
CA LEU A 124 -0.73 -6.53 -8.47
C LEU A 124 -2.13 -6.20 -7.94
N TYR A 125 -2.46 -4.92 -7.92
CA TYR A 125 -3.75 -4.39 -7.51
C TYR A 125 -4.38 -3.59 -8.64
N GLU A 126 -5.69 -3.62 -8.69
CA GLU A 126 -6.48 -2.77 -9.58
C GLU A 126 -7.22 -1.75 -8.71
N TRP A 127 -6.72 -0.51 -8.69
CA TRP A 127 -7.20 0.57 -7.83
C TRP A 127 -7.44 1.85 -8.64
N ASN A 128 -8.36 2.69 -8.18
CA ASN A 128 -8.52 4.02 -8.74
C ASN A 128 -7.36 4.94 -8.36
N THR A 129 -7.26 6.09 -9.02
CA THR A 129 -6.15 7.06 -8.82
C THR A 129 -6.05 7.53 -7.38
N GLU A 130 -7.17 7.77 -6.70
CA GLU A 130 -7.19 8.22 -5.31
C GLU A 130 -6.63 7.15 -4.37
N GLN A 131 -7.02 5.90 -4.52
CA GLN A 131 -6.49 4.77 -3.75
C GLN A 131 -4.98 4.58 -3.99
N ILE A 132 -4.53 4.71 -5.25
CA ILE A 132 -3.12 4.61 -5.63
C ILE A 132 -2.32 5.72 -4.93
N THR A 133 -2.76 6.96 -5.05
CA THR A 133 -2.04 8.11 -4.48
C THR A 133 -1.99 8.07 -2.96
N ASP A 134 -3.08 7.69 -2.31
CA ASP A 134 -3.11 7.50 -0.86
C ASP A 134 -2.18 6.36 -0.41
N ALA A 135 -2.19 5.24 -1.12
CA ALA A 135 -1.33 4.11 -0.80
C ALA A 135 0.17 4.42 -1.01
N LEU A 136 0.53 5.19 -2.05
CA LEU A 136 1.91 5.66 -2.28
C LEU A 136 2.38 6.58 -1.15
N LYS A 137 1.59 7.57 -0.75
CA LYS A 137 1.90 8.49 0.36
C LYS A 137 2.15 7.77 1.69
N HIS A 138 1.46 6.66 1.91
CA HIS A 138 1.57 5.88 3.16
C HIS A 138 2.48 4.65 3.04
N ASN A 139 3.30 4.55 1.98
CA ASN A 139 4.20 3.42 1.71
C ASN A 139 3.50 2.04 1.72
N ARG A 140 2.20 2.02 1.37
CA ARG A 140 1.42 0.78 1.20
C ARG A 140 1.49 0.24 -0.22
N LEU A 141 2.05 1.03 -1.15
CA LEU A 141 2.27 0.72 -2.55
C LEU A 141 3.66 1.21 -2.95
N ASP A 142 4.34 0.48 -3.84
CA ASP A 142 5.68 0.84 -4.31
C ASP A 142 5.61 1.55 -5.68
N ILE A 143 4.69 1.10 -6.55
CA ILE A 143 4.52 1.65 -7.90
C ILE A 143 3.04 1.81 -8.21
N GLY A 144 2.64 3.00 -8.66
CA GLY A 144 1.32 3.27 -9.22
C GLY A 144 1.39 3.53 -10.71
N ILE A 145 0.50 2.93 -11.50
CA ILE A 145 0.35 3.20 -12.93
C ILE A 145 -1.02 3.84 -13.14
N ALA A 146 -1.01 5.12 -13.51
CA ALA A 146 -2.21 5.94 -13.63
C ALA A 146 -2.05 7.00 -14.71
N ALA A 147 -3.14 7.68 -15.05
CA ALA A 147 -3.08 8.86 -15.89
C ALA A 147 -2.48 10.03 -15.11
N THR A 148 -1.57 10.77 -15.71
CA THR A 148 -0.88 11.94 -15.14
C THR A 148 -1.15 13.19 -15.98
N PRO A 149 -0.97 14.40 -15.44
CA PRO A 149 -0.33 14.77 -14.17
C PRO A 149 -1.25 14.64 -12.95
N LEU A 150 -0.70 14.23 -11.81
CA LEU A 150 -1.42 14.13 -10.52
C LEU A 150 -1.27 15.40 -9.67
N HIS A 151 -0.24 16.22 -9.95
CA HIS A 151 0.10 17.44 -9.20
C HIS A 151 0.31 17.23 -7.70
N ILE A 152 0.94 16.11 -7.31
CA ILE A 152 1.20 15.73 -5.92
C ILE A 152 2.71 15.79 -5.67
N SER A 153 3.16 16.71 -4.83
CA SER A 153 4.59 16.98 -4.57
C SER A 153 5.36 15.82 -3.96
N GLU A 154 4.68 14.95 -3.22
CA GLU A 154 5.30 13.80 -2.55
C GLU A 154 5.45 12.58 -3.47
N ILE A 155 4.92 12.61 -4.68
CA ILE A 155 4.95 11.49 -5.64
C ILE A 155 5.81 11.90 -6.84
N THR A 156 6.81 11.08 -7.15
CA THR A 156 7.59 11.24 -8.37
C THR A 156 6.86 10.60 -9.54
N GLU A 157 6.58 11.38 -10.57
CA GLU A 157 5.91 10.93 -11.79
C GLU A 157 6.93 10.70 -12.91
N THR A 158 6.85 9.55 -13.58
CA THR A 158 7.66 9.23 -14.75
C THR A 158 6.74 8.84 -15.90
N PRO A 159 6.67 9.62 -17.00
CA PRO A 159 5.83 9.27 -18.13
C PRO A 159 6.34 7.98 -18.81
N ILE A 160 5.44 7.03 -19.04
CA ILE A 160 5.74 5.78 -19.74
C ILE A 160 5.39 5.91 -21.21
N PHE A 161 4.22 6.51 -21.54
CA PHE A 161 3.77 6.78 -22.89
C PHE A 161 2.73 7.90 -22.89
N TYR A 162 2.42 8.40 -24.10
CA TYR A 162 1.40 9.43 -24.30
C TYR A 162 0.29 8.89 -25.21
N GLU A 163 -0.96 9.09 -24.79
CA GLU A 163 -2.13 8.76 -25.60
C GLU A 163 -2.81 10.02 -26.11
N LYS A 164 -3.25 9.96 -27.37
CA LYS A 164 -4.07 11.03 -27.95
C LYS A 164 -5.53 10.82 -27.57
N LEU A 165 -6.14 11.82 -26.97
CA LEU A 165 -7.58 11.85 -26.82
C LEU A 165 -8.22 12.13 -28.16
N VAL A 166 -9.16 11.28 -28.57
CA VAL A 166 -9.93 11.44 -29.81
C VAL A 166 -11.42 11.38 -29.50
N ALA A 167 -12.20 12.23 -30.16
CA ALA A 167 -13.64 12.14 -30.11
C ALA A 167 -14.13 11.16 -31.20
N TYR A 168 -14.88 10.15 -30.79
CA TYR A 168 -15.58 9.27 -31.73
C TYR A 168 -17.01 9.77 -31.92
N THR A 169 -17.40 10.04 -33.18
CA THR A 169 -18.74 10.53 -33.52
C THR A 169 -19.16 9.93 -34.86
N GLU A 170 -20.44 9.63 -35.00
CA GLU A 170 -21.02 9.17 -36.29
C GLU A 170 -21.05 10.26 -37.34
N GLU A 171 -21.21 11.54 -36.94
CA GLU A 171 -21.19 12.68 -37.84
C GLU A 171 -20.10 13.68 -37.45
N ILE A 172 -19.31 14.11 -38.43
CA ILE A 172 -18.35 15.21 -38.24
C ILE A 172 -19.15 16.51 -38.24
N SER A 173 -19.55 16.97 -37.07
CA SER A 173 -20.15 18.30 -36.95
C SER A 173 -19.10 19.37 -37.22
N SER A 174 -19.38 20.26 -38.12
CA SER A 174 -18.52 21.42 -38.45
C SER A 174 -18.31 22.40 -37.31
N THR A 175 -18.98 22.16 -36.18
CA THR A 175 -18.92 22.98 -34.95
C THR A 175 -17.92 22.52 -33.90
N LEU A 176 -17.25 21.36 -34.08
CA LEU A 176 -16.19 20.93 -33.17
C LEU A 176 -14.90 21.70 -33.46
N PRO A 177 -14.27 22.33 -32.45
CA PRO A 177 -12.96 22.95 -32.64
C PRO A 177 -11.93 21.91 -33.09
N LYS A 178 -11.13 22.25 -34.10
CA LYS A 178 -10.15 21.34 -34.73
C LYS A 178 -8.93 21.05 -33.88
N THR A 179 -8.80 21.61 -32.69
CA THR A 179 -7.66 21.45 -31.76
C THR A 179 -8.10 21.61 -30.32
N TYR A 180 -7.73 20.64 -29.49
CA TYR A 180 -7.59 20.77 -28.05
C TYR A 180 -6.14 20.61 -27.69
#